data_ff62a72cba42e3f7fcd50b275275d41d
#
_entry.id   ff62a72cba42e3f7fcd50b275275d41d
#
_cell.length_a   1.000
_cell.length_b   1.000
_cell.length_c   1.000
_cell.angle_alpha   90.00
_cell.angle_beta   90.00
_cell.angle_gamma   90.00
#
_symmetry.space_group_name_H-M   'P 1'
#
loop_
_entity.id
_entity.type
_entity.pdbx_description
1 polymer ?
#
loop_
_entity_poly.entity_id
_entity_poly.type
_entity_poly.pdbx_seq_one_letter_code
_entity_poly.pdbx_strand_id
1 'polypeptide(L)'
;MNQEKRLEILKALQADNPTPKTELEYHSNFELLIAVVLSAQATDKSVNEATRVLFPLANTPQAVLDLGPEKFTDIIKHIGLYRSKTKNVMKLCEDLIEHHNGQVPTDFDSLIKLPGVGQKTASVVMNVAFEKPTIAVDTHVFRVANRTGYAKGKTPEIVQKKMERYTPLPYRADAHHWFILLGRYICKARKPECWKCPIEQYCDCLLYTSPSPRD
;
A
#
# COMPACT_ATOMS: atom_id res chain seq x y z
N MET A 1 -21.10 3.23 13.21
CA MET A 1 -20.23 4.31 13.75
C MET A 1 -20.68 5.66 13.17
N ASN A 2 -20.78 6.70 13.98
CA ASN A 2 -21.10 8.07 13.55
C ASN A 2 -19.84 8.82 13.06
N GLN A 3 -20.02 10.02 12.51
CA GLN A 3 -18.90 10.78 11.90
C GLN A 3 -17.94 11.35 12.97
N GLU A 4 -18.46 11.74 14.13
CA GLU A 4 -17.66 12.24 15.25
C GLU A 4 -16.67 11.18 15.74
N LYS A 5 -17.15 9.96 15.98
CA LYS A 5 -16.30 8.83 16.40
C LYS A 5 -15.24 8.49 15.37
N ARG A 6 -15.54 8.63 14.05
CA ARG A 6 -14.54 8.47 12.99
C ARG A 6 -13.45 9.52 13.04
N LEU A 7 -13.84 10.76 13.33
CA LEU A 7 -12.87 11.85 13.47
C LEU A 7 -11.94 11.64 14.65
N GLU A 8 -12.47 11.18 15.77
CA GLU A 8 -11.65 10.84 16.96
C GLU A 8 -10.66 9.69 16.66
N ILE A 9 -11.08 8.68 15.90
CA ILE A 9 -10.16 7.63 15.41
C ILE A 9 -9.01 8.24 14.61
N LEU A 10 -9.29 9.13 13.66
CA LEU A 10 -8.25 9.74 12.83
C LEU A 10 -7.29 10.62 13.65
N LYS A 11 -7.82 11.40 14.59
CA LYS A 11 -7.01 12.22 15.51
C LYS A 11 -6.10 11.36 16.38
N ALA A 12 -6.62 10.25 16.92
CA ALA A 12 -5.83 9.33 17.73
C ALA A 12 -4.71 8.65 16.92
N LEU A 13 -5.00 8.23 15.68
CA LEU A 13 -4.01 7.69 14.78
C LEU A 13 -2.95 8.72 14.37
N GLN A 14 -3.36 9.97 14.12
CA GLN A 14 -2.45 11.07 13.83
C GLN A 14 -1.56 11.41 15.04
N ALA A 15 -2.10 11.39 16.24
CA ALA A 15 -1.31 11.63 17.45
C ALA A 15 -0.28 10.54 17.71
N ASP A 16 -0.63 9.27 17.42
CA ASP A 16 0.26 8.11 17.56
C ASP A 16 1.36 8.11 16.49
N ASN A 17 1.03 8.45 15.25
CA ASN A 17 1.95 8.52 14.12
C ASN A 17 1.64 9.73 13.22
N PRO A 18 2.24 10.91 13.48
CA PRO A 18 1.94 12.14 12.75
C PRO A 18 2.35 12.15 11.28
N THR A 19 3.33 11.34 10.89
CA THR A 19 3.89 11.28 9.53
C THR A 19 4.05 9.84 9.06
N PRO A 20 2.92 9.14 8.80
CA PRO A 20 2.98 7.76 8.38
C PRO A 20 3.56 7.65 6.97
N LYS A 21 4.43 6.67 6.76
CA LYS A 21 5.09 6.44 5.47
C LYS A 21 4.95 5.00 5.02
N THR A 22 5.09 4.77 3.72
CA THR A 22 5.28 3.42 3.19
C THR A 22 6.61 2.83 3.68
N GLU A 23 6.64 1.52 3.86
CA GLU A 23 7.86 0.80 4.22
C GLU A 23 8.69 0.40 2.99
N LEU A 24 8.19 0.66 1.77
CA LEU A 24 8.94 0.47 0.53
C LEU A 24 10.02 1.56 0.39
N GLU A 25 11.22 1.14 -0.05
CA GLU A 25 12.36 2.03 -0.29
C GLU A 25 12.40 2.45 -1.77
N TYR A 26 12.46 3.75 -2.02
CA TYR A 26 12.50 4.34 -3.36
C TYR A 26 13.04 5.78 -3.32
N HIS A 27 13.54 6.27 -4.45
CA HIS A 27 14.07 7.63 -4.62
C HIS A 27 13.43 8.40 -5.79
N SER A 28 12.58 7.73 -6.59
CA SER A 28 11.84 8.35 -7.69
C SER A 28 10.43 7.75 -7.83
N ASN A 29 9.55 8.44 -8.58
CA ASN A 29 8.21 7.92 -8.87
C ASN A 29 8.26 6.61 -9.67
N PHE A 30 9.26 6.44 -10.54
CA PHE A 30 9.47 5.19 -11.27
C PHE A 30 9.87 4.06 -10.32
N GLU A 31 10.85 4.29 -9.43
CA GLU A 31 11.24 3.30 -8.44
C GLU A 31 10.08 2.91 -7.53
N LEU A 32 9.28 3.88 -7.09
CA LEU A 32 8.05 3.60 -6.34
C LEU A 32 7.08 2.72 -7.12
N LEU A 33 6.80 3.05 -8.38
CA LEU A 33 5.91 2.25 -9.24
C LEU A 33 6.40 0.80 -9.34
N ILE A 34 7.69 0.59 -9.61
CA ILE A 34 8.29 -0.75 -9.69
C ILE A 34 8.19 -1.47 -8.34
N ALA A 35 8.54 -0.82 -7.22
CA ALA A 35 8.45 -1.42 -5.89
C ALA A 35 7.01 -1.84 -5.56
N VAL A 36 6.00 -1.00 -5.87
CA VAL A 36 4.58 -1.33 -5.65
C VAL A 36 4.11 -2.48 -6.55
N VAL A 37 4.53 -2.53 -7.82
CA VAL A 37 4.24 -3.67 -8.71
C VAL A 37 4.86 -4.96 -8.17
N LEU A 38 6.10 -4.90 -7.69
CA LEU A 38 6.77 -6.04 -7.08
C LEU A 38 6.15 -6.47 -5.75
N SER A 39 5.48 -5.58 -5.02
CA SER A 39 4.86 -5.89 -3.71
C SER A 39 3.57 -6.72 -3.80
N ALA A 40 3.00 -6.89 -5.00
CA ALA A 40 1.83 -7.76 -5.16
C ALA A 40 2.12 -9.19 -4.69
N GLN A 41 1.40 -9.65 -3.65
CA GLN A 41 1.62 -10.97 -2.99
C GLN A 41 3.08 -11.19 -2.52
N ALA A 42 3.74 -10.15 -2.06
CA ALA A 42 5.07 -10.19 -1.48
C ALA A 42 5.15 -9.28 -0.24
N THR A 43 6.15 -9.50 0.60
CA THR A 43 6.40 -8.62 1.75
C THR A 43 7.24 -7.42 1.33
N ASP A 44 7.04 -6.26 1.96
CA ASP A 44 7.85 -5.08 1.69
C ASP A 44 9.34 -5.36 1.94
N LYS A 45 9.66 -6.18 2.95
CA LYS A 45 11.03 -6.64 3.23
C LYS A 45 11.66 -7.33 2.02
N SER A 46 10.97 -8.33 1.43
CA SER A 46 11.51 -9.05 0.27
C SER A 46 11.60 -8.17 -0.98
N VAL A 47 10.69 -7.22 -1.12
CA VAL A 47 10.76 -6.22 -2.20
C VAL A 47 11.97 -5.31 -2.00
N ASN A 48 12.17 -4.76 -0.80
CA ASN A 48 13.31 -3.90 -0.52
C ASN A 48 14.66 -4.63 -0.71
N GLU A 49 14.76 -5.91 -0.33
CA GLU A 49 15.94 -6.73 -0.61
C GLU A 49 16.25 -6.81 -2.11
N ALA A 50 15.23 -6.95 -2.96
CA ALA A 50 15.41 -6.96 -4.42
C ALA A 50 15.73 -5.56 -4.98
N THR A 51 14.99 -4.54 -4.55
CA THR A 51 15.14 -3.18 -5.09
C THR A 51 16.44 -2.52 -4.70
N ARG A 52 17.02 -2.83 -3.54
CA ARG A 52 18.39 -2.39 -3.16
C ARG A 52 19.46 -2.88 -4.12
N VAL A 53 19.25 -4.02 -4.79
CA VAL A 53 20.14 -4.54 -5.84
C VAL A 53 19.75 -3.98 -7.21
N LEU A 54 18.46 -3.87 -7.49
CA LEU A 54 17.93 -3.46 -8.79
C LEU A 54 18.18 -1.97 -9.09
N PHE A 55 17.80 -1.07 -8.18
CA PHE A 55 17.78 0.37 -8.46
C PHE A 55 19.16 0.99 -8.70
N PRO A 56 20.26 0.55 -8.06
CA PRO A 56 21.60 1.01 -8.45
C PRO A 56 22.02 0.61 -9.87
N LEU A 57 21.41 -0.46 -10.43
CA LEU A 57 21.70 -0.95 -11.78
C LEU A 57 20.74 -0.39 -12.81
N ALA A 58 19.46 -0.22 -12.44
CA ALA A 58 18.40 0.14 -13.36
C ALA A 58 17.27 0.89 -12.63
N ASN A 59 17.32 2.22 -12.65
CA ASN A 59 16.36 3.12 -11.98
C ASN A 59 15.52 3.97 -12.94
N THR A 60 15.57 3.64 -14.24
CA THR A 60 14.72 4.24 -15.28
C THR A 60 14.11 3.16 -16.15
N PRO A 61 13.00 3.43 -16.88
CA PRO A 61 12.40 2.45 -17.79
C PRO A 61 13.42 1.91 -18.81
N GLN A 62 14.22 2.78 -19.42
CA GLN A 62 15.24 2.37 -20.40
C GLN A 62 16.32 1.48 -19.76
N ALA A 63 16.83 1.88 -18.58
CA ALA A 63 17.84 1.08 -17.89
C ALA A 63 17.34 -0.33 -17.50
N VAL A 64 16.04 -0.47 -17.18
CA VAL A 64 15.43 -1.78 -16.91
C VAL A 64 15.38 -2.63 -18.18
N LEU A 65 15.03 -2.05 -19.33
CA LEU A 65 15.05 -2.77 -20.61
C LEU A 65 16.48 -3.16 -21.02
N ASP A 66 17.45 -2.27 -20.83
CA ASP A 66 18.87 -2.51 -21.13
C ASP A 66 19.47 -3.60 -20.22
N LEU A 67 19.04 -3.67 -18.97
CA LEU A 67 19.40 -4.74 -18.03
C LEU A 67 18.94 -6.12 -18.55
N GLY A 68 17.80 -6.15 -19.19
CA GLY A 68 17.19 -7.32 -19.79
C GLY A 68 16.43 -8.24 -18.83
N PRO A 69 15.50 -9.05 -19.37
CA PRO A 69 14.60 -9.87 -18.56
C PRO A 69 15.30 -10.96 -17.74
N GLU A 70 16.41 -11.50 -18.22
CA GLU A 70 17.15 -12.56 -17.53
C GLU A 70 17.78 -12.06 -16.24
N LYS A 71 18.57 -10.96 -16.32
CA LYS A 71 19.20 -10.34 -15.14
C LYS A 71 18.16 -9.78 -14.17
N PHE A 72 17.11 -9.14 -14.70
CA PHE A 72 15.99 -8.68 -13.87
C PHE A 72 15.35 -9.84 -13.10
N THR A 73 15.07 -10.96 -13.79
CA THR A 73 14.51 -12.17 -13.16
C THR A 73 15.42 -12.70 -12.05
N ASP A 74 16.72 -12.77 -12.29
CA ASP A 74 17.68 -13.25 -11.28
C ASP A 74 17.67 -12.41 -10.00
N ILE A 75 17.49 -11.11 -10.12
CA ILE A 75 17.41 -10.20 -8.97
C ILE A 75 16.14 -10.44 -8.17
N ILE A 76 14.99 -10.64 -8.83
CA ILE A 76 13.70 -10.73 -8.15
C ILE A 76 13.21 -12.17 -7.90
N LYS A 77 13.98 -13.21 -8.23
CA LYS A 77 13.54 -14.62 -8.20
C LYS A 77 13.07 -15.14 -6.82
N HIS A 78 13.46 -14.48 -5.75
CA HIS A 78 12.99 -14.79 -4.40
C HIS A 78 11.62 -14.14 -4.08
N ILE A 79 11.11 -13.26 -4.94
CA ILE A 79 9.78 -12.68 -4.80
C ILE A 79 8.74 -13.60 -5.47
N GLY A 80 7.61 -13.84 -4.81
CA GLY A 80 6.51 -14.62 -5.36
C GLY A 80 6.05 -14.10 -6.73
N LEU A 81 5.69 -15.01 -7.64
CA LEU A 81 5.24 -14.69 -9.02
C LEU A 81 6.28 -13.95 -9.87
N TYR A 82 7.55 -14.09 -9.58
CA TYR A 82 8.63 -13.34 -10.21
C TYR A 82 8.61 -13.37 -11.74
N ARG A 83 8.28 -14.52 -12.38
CA ARG A 83 8.21 -14.64 -13.84
C ARG A 83 7.15 -13.73 -14.46
N SER A 84 5.93 -13.71 -13.87
CA SER A 84 4.87 -12.81 -14.31
C SER A 84 5.22 -11.35 -14.03
N LYS A 85 5.87 -11.07 -12.90
CA LYS A 85 6.35 -9.73 -12.54
C LYS A 85 7.41 -9.24 -13.52
N THR A 86 8.40 -10.08 -13.89
CA THR A 86 9.37 -9.73 -14.92
C THR A 86 8.68 -9.36 -16.24
N LYS A 87 7.78 -10.22 -16.73
CA LYS A 87 7.04 -9.95 -17.96
C LYS A 87 6.28 -8.62 -17.89
N ASN A 88 5.57 -8.38 -16.78
CA ASN A 88 4.80 -7.16 -16.60
C ASN A 88 5.69 -5.93 -16.52
N VAL A 89 6.81 -5.99 -15.78
CA VAL A 89 7.72 -4.84 -15.63
C VAL A 89 8.42 -4.51 -16.96
N MET A 90 8.85 -5.50 -17.73
CA MET A 90 9.42 -5.25 -19.08
C MET A 90 8.41 -4.52 -19.96
N LYS A 91 7.18 -5.04 -20.06
CA LYS A 91 6.13 -4.43 -20.86
C LYS A 91 5.71 -3.05 -20.34
N LEU A 92 5.66 -2.86 -19.01
CA LEU A 92 5.39 -1.58 -18.37
C LEU A 92 6.47 -0.54 -18.77
N CYS A 93 7.74 -0.92 -18.78
CA CYS A 93 8.82 -0.02 -19.20
C CYS A 93 8.71 0.37 -20.67
N GLU A 94 8.38 -0.59 -21.56
CA GLU A 94 8.09 -0.31 -22.98
C GLU A 94 6.94 0.69 -23.11
N ASP A 95 5.80 0.45 -22.43
CA ASP A 95 4.63 1.31 -22.49
C ASP A 95 4.92 2.72 -21.92
N LEU A 96 5.73 2.83 -20.85
CA LEU A 96 6.15 4.15 -20.34
C LEU A 96 6.98 4.93 -21.36
N ILE A 97 7.89 4.28 -22.08
CA ILE A 97 8.72 4.95 -23.09
C ILE A 97 7.86 5.35 -24.28
N GLU A 98 7.03 4.43 -24.79
CA GLU A 98 6.27 4.63 -26.02
C GLU A 98 5.14 5.67 -25.85
N HIS A 99 4.46 5.65 -24.71
CA HIS A 99 3.22 6.43 -24.52
C HIS A 99 3.32 7.54 -23.47
N HIS A 100 4.38 7.54 -22.64
CA HIS A 100 4.49 8.47 -21.50
C HIS A 100 5.86 9.15 -21.39
N ASN A 101 6.65 9.16 -22.46
CA ASN A 101 8.01 9.76 -22.50
C ASN A 101 8.93 9.28 -21.35
N GLY A 102 8.81 8.02 -20.96
CA GLY A 102 9.57 7.42 -19.86
C GLY A 102 9.16 7.90 -18.45
N GLN A 103 8.04 8.64 -18.31
CA GLN A 103 7.56 9.15 -17.05
C GLN A 103 6.36 8.36 -16.52
N VAL A 104 6.21 8.33 -15.20
CA VAL A 104 5.04 7.72 -14.54
C VAL A 104 3.82 8.63 -14.76
N PRO A 105 2.70 8.12 -15.31
CA PRO A 105 1.48 8.90 -15.48
C PRO A 105 0.95 9.45 -14.16
N THR A 106 0.43 10.68 -14.19
CA THR A 106 -0.09 11.39 -13.02
C THR A 106 -1.61 11.26 -12.84
N ASP A 107 -2.25 10.44 -13.69
CA ASP A 107 -3.67 10.16 -13.65
C ASP A 107 -3.95 8.67 -13.46
N PHE A 108 -5.08 8.37 -12.83
CA PHE A 108 -5.46 7.01 -12.46
C PHE A 108 -5.74 6.11 -13.67
N ASP A 109 -6.41 6.66 -14.68
CA ASP A 109 -6.85 5.88 -15.86
C ASP A 109 -5.68 5.45 -16.74
N SER A 110 -4.63 6.25 -16.82
CA SER A 110 -3.39 5.88 -17.49
C SER A 110 -2.59 4.86 -16.67
N LEU A 111 -2.53 5.03 -15.34
CA LEU A 111 -1.83 4.07 -14.47
C LEU A 111 -2.41 2.66 -14.55
N ILE A 112 -3.74 2.51 -14.52
CA ILE A 112 -4.38 1.18 -14.54
C ILE A 112 -4.23 0.44 -15.88
N LYS A 113 -3.86 1.15 -16.96
CA LYS A 113 -3.58 0.54 -18.26
C LYS A 113 -2.20 -0.09 -18.32
N LEU A 114 -1.28 0.31 -17.45
CA LEU A 114 0.07 -0.23 -17.42
C LEU A 114 0.07 -1.71 -16.97
N PRO A 115 0.87 -2.55 -17.62
CA PRO A 115 1.00 -3.97 -17.28
C PRO A 115 1.39 -4.19 -15.81
N GLY A 116 0.63 -5.03 -15.10
CA GLY A 116 0.87 -5.30 -13.69
C GLY A 116 0.35 -4.25 -12.71
N VAL A 117 -0.28 -3.18 -13.21
CA VAL A 117 -0.87 -2.12 -12.38
C VAL A 117 -2.38 -2.32 -12.32
N GLY A 118 -2.85 -2.81 -11.16
CA GLY A 118 -4.27 -2.88 -10.83
C GLY A 118 -4.76 -1.63 -10.07
N GLN A 119 -6.06 -1.58 -9.78
CA GLN A 119 -6.66 -0.45 -9.04
C GLN A 119 -5.95 -0.15 -7.73
N LYS A 120 -5.58 -1.19 -6.95
CA LYS A 120 -4.86 -1.02 -5.70
C LYS A 120 -3.48 -0.38 -5.93
N THR A 121 -2.70 -0.90 -6.88
CA THR A 121 -1.37 -0.37 -7.23
C THR A 121 -1.47 1.09 -7.68
N ALA A 122 -2.40 1.40 -8.59
CA ALA A 122 -2.64 2.76 -9.05
C ALA A 122 -3.01 3.69 -7.88
N SER A 123 -3.90 3.27 -6.98
CA SER A 123 -4.28 4.07 -5.81
C SER A 123 -3.09 4.35 -4.88
N VAL A 124 -2.20 3.36 -4.65
CA VAL A 124 -0.98 3.56 -3.85
C VAL A 124 -0.04 4.54 -4.52
N VAL A 125 0.23 4.38 -5.82
CA VAL A 125 1.10 5.29 -6.58
C VAL A 125 0.53 6.72 -6.58
N MET A 126 -0.78 6.88 -6.82
CA MET A 126 -1.45 8.19 -6.77
C MET A 126 -1.32 8.86 -5.41
N ASN A 127 -1.48 8.07 -4.33
CA ASN A 127 -1.34 8.58 -2.96
C ASN A 127 0.11 9.00 -2.67
N VAL A 128 1.06 8.09 -2.89
CA VAL A 128 2.43 8.24 -2.40
C VAL A 128 3.29 9.11 -3.32
N ALA A 129 3.17 8.96 -4.65
CA ALA A 129 3.97 9.72 -5.62
C ALA A 129 3.40 11.10 -5.93
N PHE A 130 2.07 11.24 -5.92
CA PHE A 130 1.38 12.44 -6.39
C PHE A 130 0.51 13.11 -5.33
N GLU A 131 0.59 12.66 -4.08
CA GLU A 131 -0.15 13.21 -2.92
C GLU A 131 -1.67 13.32 -3.17
N LYS A 132 -2.20 12.46 -4.06
CA LYS A 132 -3.63 12.42 -4.31
C LYS A 132 -4.33 11.71 -3.15
N PRO A 133 -5.46 12.24 -2.66
CA PRO A 133 -6.14 11.73 -1.47
C PRO A 133 -6.93 10.43 -1.75
N THR A 134 -6.25 9.41 -2.26
CA THR A 134 -6.80 8.06 -2.50
C THR A 134 -6.55 7.16 -1.30
N ILE A 135 -7.43 6.20 -1.07
CA ILE A 135 -7.28 5.20 -0.03
C ILE A 135 -7.31 3.81 -0.67
N ALA A 136 -6.15 3.20 -0.87
CA ALA A 136 -6.10 1.82 -1.33
C ALA A 136 -6.51 0.86 -0.21
N VAL A 137 -7.36 -0.14 -0.51
CA VAL A 137 -7.81 -1.11 0.47
C VAL A 137 -7.17 -2.46 0.20
N ASP A 138 -6.18 -2.80 1.04
CA ASP A 138 -5.58 -4.12 1.07
C ASP A 138 -6.23 -5.01 2.15
N THR A 139 -5.70 -6.20 2.36
CA THR A 139 -6.20 -7.13 3.38
C THR A 139 -6.09 -6.58 4.81
N HIS A 140 -5.09 -5.73 5.09
CA HIS A 140 -4.91 -5.08 6.39
C HIS A 140 -5.95 -3.99 6.59
N VAL A 141 -6.04 -3.05 5.65
CA VAL A 141 -7.03 -1.96 5.67
C VAL A 141 -8.45 -2.53 5.72
N PHE A 142 -8.76 -3.53 4.88
CA PHE A 142 -10.05 -4.20 4.85
C PHE A 142 -10.43 -4.78 6.23
N ARG A 143 -9.51 -5.50 6.85
CA ARG A 143 -9.73 -6.09 8.18
C ARG A 143 -9.93 -5.03 9.25
N VAL A 144 -9.04 -4.03 9.30
CA VAL A 144 -9.09 -2.97 10.31
C VAL A 144 -10.37 -2.15 10.17
N ALA A 145 -10.72 -1.71 8.96
CA ALA A 145 -11.91 -0.91 8.70
C ALA A 145 -13.20 -1.63 9.12
N ASN A 146 -13.28 -2.96 8.84
CA ASN A 146 -14.42 -3.78 9.26
C ASN A 146 -14.45 -4.01 10.77
N ARG A 147 -13.33 -4.36 11.40
CA ARG A 147 -13.25 -4.63 12.85
C ARG A 147 -13.55 -3.39 13.67
N THR A 148 -12.93 -2.28 13.34
CA THR A 148 -13.16 -1.02 14.06
C THR A 148 -14.55 -0.45 13.84
N GLY A 149 -15.24 -0.87 12.78
CA GLY A 149 -16.52 -0.29 12.37
C GLY A 149 -16.37 1.03 11.62
N TYR A 150 -15.14 1.43 11.28
CA TYR A 150 -14.87 2.67 10.56
C TYR A 150 -15.57 2.70 9.20
N ALA A 151 -15.43 1.62 8.41
CA ALA A 151 -16.05 1.47 7.11
C ALA A 151 -16.36 -0.01 6.85
N LYS A 152 -17.51 -0.49 7.33
CA LYS A 152 -17.92 -1.90 7.15
C LYS A 152 -18.34 -2.17 5.71
N GLY A 153 -17.81 -3.23 5.11
CA GLY A 153 -18.15 -3.66 3.75
C GLY A 153 -17.78 -5.12 3.49
N LYS A 154 -18.47 -5.77 2.54
CA LYS A 154 -18.24 -7.16 2.18
C LYS A 154 -17.08 -7.33 1.20
N THR A 155 -16.72 -6.29 0.44
CA THR A 155 -15.62 -6.31 -0.53
C THR A 155 -14.68 -5.12 -0.32
N PRO A 156 -13.42 -5.20 -0.76
CA PRO A 156 -12.47 -4.08 -0.68
C PRO A 156 -12.97 -2.81 -1.35
N GLU A 157 -13.67 -2.92 -2.48
CA GLU A 157 -14.18 -1.77 -3.25
C GLU A 157 -15.28 -1.02 -2.47
N ILE A 158 -16.15 -1.76 -1.77
CA ILE A 158 -17.19 -1.18 -0.90
C ILE A 158 -16.54 -0.46 0.28
N VAL A 159 -15.52 -1.07 0.88
CA VAL A 159 -14.77 -0.46 1.98
C VAL A 159 -14.04 0.78 1.50
N GLN A 160 -13.38 0.73 0.35
CA GLN A 160 -12.69 1.88 -0.25
C GLN A 160 -13.62 3.08 -0.44
N LYS A 161 -14.74 2.88 -1.15
CA LYS A 161 -15.74 3.94 -1.36
C LYS A 161 -16.25 4.56 -0.06
N LYS A 162 -16.46 3.72 0.97
CA LYS A 162 -16.88 4.21 2.30
C LYS A 162 -15.77 4.95 3.03
N MET A 163 -14.55 4.46 2.99
CA MET A 163 -13.40 5.15 3.60
C MET A 163 -13.18 6.51 2.96
N GLU A 164 -13.18 6.59 1.64
CA GLU A 164 -13.06 7.86 0.89
C GLU A 164 -14.20 8.82 1.22
N ARG A 165 -15.44 8.33 1.37
CA ARG A 165 -16.59 9.15 1.76
C ARG A 165 -16.52 9.64 3.20
N TYR A 166 -16.05 8.81 4.14
CA TYR A 166 -16.10 9.09 5.56
C TYR A 166 -14.85 9.81 6.09
N THR A 167 -13.73 9.69 5.38
CA THR A 167 -12.47 10.33 5.76
C THR A 167 -12.41 11.74 5.18
N PRO A 168 -12.32 12.79 6.03
CA PRO A 168 -12.13 14.15 5.56
C PRO A 168 -10.84 14.30 4.74
N LEU A 169 -10.86 15.19 3.74
CA LEU A 169 -9.73 15.39 2.82
C LEU A 169 -8.36 15.53 3.50
N PRO A 170 -8.20 16.32 4.57
CA PRO A 170 -6.90 16.47 5.24
C PRO A 170 -6.29 15.19 5.80
N TYR A 171 -7.11 14.15 6.05
CA TYR A 171 -6.67 12.89 6.62
C TYR A 171 -6.52 11.76 5.58
N ARG A 172 -7.01 11.95 4.34
CA ARG A 172 -7.11 10.84 3.37
C ARG A 172 -5.77 10.26 2.96
N ALA A 173 -4.78 11.12 2.74
CA ALA A 173 -3.45 10.69 2.35
C ALA A 173 -2.84 9.76 3.42
N ASP A 174 -2.94 10.17 4.68
CA ASP A 174 -2.35 9.46 5.81
C ASP A 174 -3.19 8.26 6.28
N ALA A 175 -4.52 8.33 6.13
CA ALA A 175 -5.45 7.28 6.58
C ALA A 175 -5.09 5.91 6.00
N HIS A 176 -4.70 5.84 4.73
CA HIS A 176 -4.24 4.61 4.10
C HIS A 176 -3.09 3.96 4.89
N HIS A 177 -2.07 4.75 5.21
CA HIS A 177 -0.89 4.27 5.94
C HIS A 177 -1.20 3.92 7.39
N TRP A 178 -1.98 4.74 8.11
CA TRP A 178 -2.39 4.42 9.47
C TRP A 178 -3.12 3.09 9.56
N PHE A 179 -4.07 2.85 8.67
CA PHE A 179 -4.84 1.59 8.69
C PHE A 179 -4.00 0.38 8.30
N ILE A 180 -3.03 0.52 7.37
CA ILE A 180 -2.08 -0.54 7.03
C ILE A 180 -1.20 -0.87 8.24
N LEU A 181 -0.54 0.13 8.82
CA LEU A 181 0.39 -0.05 9.94
C LEU A 181 -0.33 -0.62 11.16
N LEU A 182 -1.51 -0.11 11.49
CA LEU A 182 -2.34 -0.65 12.56
C LEU A 182 -2.66 -2.14 12.30
N GLY A 183 -2.99 -2.50 11.05
CA GLY A 183 -3.29 -3.86 10.66
C GLY A 183 -2.08 -4.80 10.67
N ARG A 184 -0.90 -4.30 10.33
CA ARG A 184 0.35 -5.08 10.34
C ARG A 184 0.83 -5.38 11.75
N TYR A 185 0.83 -4.38 12.62
CA TYR A 185 1.57 -4.45 13.88
C TYR A 185 0.68 -4.66 15.11
N ILE A 186 -0.55 -4.16 15.12
CA ILE A 186 -1.44 -4.20 16.29
C ILE A 186 -2.70 -5.03 16.00
N CYS A 187 -3.54 -4.63 15.05
CA CYS A 187 -4.78 -5.32 14.71
C CYS A 187 -4.53 -6.52 13.80
N LYS A 188 -3.66 -7.44 14.22
CA LYS A 188 -3.28 -8.64 13.48
C LYS A 188 -4.48 -9.54 13.19
N ALA A 189 -4.39 -10.38 12.14
CA ALA A 189 -5.46 -11.33 11.80
C ALA A 189 -5.71 -12.34 12.93
N ARG A 190 -4.63 -12.87 13.49
CA ARG A 190 -4.63 -13.74 14.67
C ARG A 190 -3.97 -12.99 15.84
N LYS A 191 -4.47 -13.16 17.05
CA LYS A 191 -3.96 -12.55 18.28
C LYS A 191 -3.73 -11.02 18.15
N PRO A 192 -4.79 -10.21 17.92
CA PRO A 192 -4.64 -8.75 17.87
C PRO A 192 -4.26 -8.23 19.28
N GLU A 193 -3.37 -7.24 19.30
CA GLU A 193 -2.85 -6.63 20.53
C GLU A 193 -3.68 -5.39 20.90
N CYS A 194 -4.98 -5.59 21.22
CA CYS A 194 -5.94 -4.50 21.45
C CYS A 194 -5.49 -3.55 22.57
N TRP A 195 -4.81 -4.06 23.59
CA TRP A 195 -4.27 -3.28 24.72
C TRP A 195 -3.19 -2.25 24.33
N LYS A 196 -2.63 -2.34 23.12
CA LYS A 196 -1.66 -1.38 22.56
C LYS A 196 -2.31 -0.47 21.52
N CYS A 197 -3.60 -0.68 21.24
CA CYS A 197 -4.26 0.00 20.12
C CYS A 197 -4.62 1.44 20.46
N PRO A 198 -4.11 2.45 19.73
CA PRO A 198 -4.40 3.86 20.03
C PRO A 198 -5.87 4.22 19.86
N ILE A 199 -6.65 3.36 19.20
CA ILE A 199 -8.08 3.56 18.93
C ILE A 199 -8.96 2.53 19.65
N GLU A 200 -8.45 1.84 20.68
CA GLU A 200 -9.18 0.79 21.38
C GLU A 200 -10.55 1.27 21.85
N GLN A 201 -10.61 2.41 22.51
CA GLN A 201 -11.84 3.00 23.06
C GLN A 201 -12.91 3.32 22.00
N TYR A 202 -12.54 3.42 20.74
CA TYR A 202 -13.45 3.70 19.63
C TYR A 202 -13.80 2.45 18.81
N CYS A 203 -13.20 1.30 19.11
CA CYS A 203 -13.34 0.09 18.30
C CYS A 203 -14.68 -0.61 18.56
N ASP A 204 -15.36 -1.05 17.48
CA ASP A 204 -16.58 -1.87 17.60
C ASP A 204 -16.27 -3.34 17.96
N CYS A 205 -15.01 -3.79 17.74
CA CYS A 205 -14.60 -5.18 17.90
C CYS A 205 -13.42 -5.29 18.86
N LEU A 206 -13.69 -5.30 20.16
CA LEU A 206 -12.68 -5.59 21.18
C LEU A 206 -12.55 -7.11 21.34
N LEU A 207 -11.54 -7.71 20.68
CA LEU A 207 -11.28 -9.14 20.79
C LEU A 207 -10.42 -9.49 22.01
N TYR A 208 -9.54 -8.57 22.43
CA TYR A 208 -8.67 -8.71 23.60
C TYR A 208 -8.52 -7.32 24.24
N THR A 209 -8.99 -7.18 25.46
CA THR A 209 -8.94 -5.91 26.21
C THR A 209 -7.71 -5.80 27.11
N SER A 210 -7.04 -6.93 27.40
CA SER A 210 -5.82 -6.98 28.20
C SER A 210 -5.00 -8.23 27.85
N PRO A 211 -3.67 -8.23 28.09
CA PRO A 211 -2.87 -9.43 27.99
C PRO A 211 -3.41 -10.49 28.95
N SER A 212 -3.50 -11.74 28.49
CA SER A 212 -3.81 -12.85 29.37
C SER A 212 -2.67 -13.01 30.39
N PRO A 213 -2.97 -13.23 31.67
CA PRO A 213 -1.92 -13.52 32.67
C PRO A 213 -1.11 -14.79 32.39
N ARG A 214 -1.43 -15.50 31.30
CA ARG A 214 -0.79 -16.78 30.89
C ARG A 214 0.00 -16.67 29.56
N ASP A 215 0.11 -15.49 28.97
CA ASP A 215 0.94 -15.24 27.78
C ASP A 215 2.30 -14.59 28.21
#